data_8ed10b35ea198487fac78df388de4b64
#
_entry.id   8ed10b35ea198487fac78df388de4b64
#
_cell.length_a   1.000
_cell.length_b   1.000
_cell.length_c   1.000
_cell.angle_alpha   90.00
_cell.angle_beta   90.00
_cell.angle_gamma   90.00
#
_symmetry.space_group_name_H-M   'P 1'
#
loop_
_entity.id
_entity.type
_entity.pdbx_description
1 polymer ?
#
loop_
_entity_poly.entity_id
_entity_poly.type
_entity_poly.pdbx_seq_one_letter_code
_entity_poly.pdbx_strand_id
1 'polypeptide(L)'
;LAPNLEIGLRINPEISFLDDSRYDPCRAYSKLGAPISSVKETLVNGSPILSGLLFHNNCNSPDFQELLLTVKKLESELGCVLDNSRWINLGGGYLFDGDSVNLDSFDEAVWTLKSKHGLEVYIEPGSTFVRDAGFLVSTVLDLIENGGKAIAILDTSVNHLPESFEYDWRPDMLTDIKQGRYSYII
;
A
#
# COMPACT_ATOMS: atom_id res chain seq x y z
N LEU A 1 11.09 -27.70 -9.11
CA LEU A 1 10.08 -26.66 -9.29
C LEU A 1 8.75 -27.34 -9.61
N ALA A 2 7.66 -26.90 -8.97
CA ALA A 2 6.32 -27.43 -9.26
C ALA A 2 5.96 -27.07 -10.71
N PRO A 3 5.63 -28.05 -11.57
CA PRO A 3 5.46 -27.82 -13.00
C PRO A 3 4.27 -26.91 -13.36
N ASN A 4 3.38 -26.64 -12.39
CA ASN A 4 2.18 -25.81 -12.57
C ASN A 4 2.24 -24.49 -11.78
N LEU A 5 3.42 -24.10 -11.28
CA LEU A 5 3.56 -22.85 -10.55
C LEU A 5 3.66 -21.67 -11.52
N GLU A 6 2.75 -20.74 -11.40
CA GLU A 6 2.83 -19.45 -12.10
C GLU A 6 3.73 -18.49 -11.34
N ILE A 7 4.66 -17.89 -12.04
CA ILE A 7 5.66 -16.98 -11.46
C ILE A 7 5.36 -15.57 -11.95
N GLY A 8 5.27 -14.62 -11.04
CA GLY A 8 5.18 -13.19 -11.34
C GLY A 8 6.41 -12.43 -10.92
N LEU A 9 6.64 -11.30 -11.58
CA LEU A 9 7.67 -10.34 -11.23
C LEU A 9 7.05 -9.12 -10.56
N ARG A 10 7.53 -8.78 -9.37
CA ARG A 10 7.23 -7.45 -8.79
C ARG A 10 8.05 -6.40 -9.53
N ILE A 11 7.35 -5.41 -10.07
CA ILE A 11 7.94 -4.26 -10.75
C ILE A 11 7.80 -3.01 -9.89
N ASN A 12 8.75 -2.10 -10.02
CA ASN A 12 8.63 -0.73 -9.54
C ASN A 12 8.23 0.13 -10.73
N PRO A 13 7.01 0.70 -10.75
CA PRO A 13 6.55 1.53 -11.86
C PRO A 13 7.24 2.90 -11.95
N GLU A 14 8.16 3.20 -11.03
CA GLU A 14 8.91 4.47 -10.98
C GLU A 14 7.97 5.70 -11.05
N ILE A 15 6.84 5.58 -10.37
CA ILE A 15 5.87 6.66 -10.12
C ILE A 15 5.39 6.55 -8.68
N SER A 16 5.39 7.67 -7.99
CA SER A 16 4.98 7.79 -6.60
C SER A 16 3.95 8.90 -6.45
N PHE A 17 3.02 8.71 -5.51
CA PHE A 17 1.97 9.65 -5.17
C PHE A 17 2.03 10.03 -3.68
N LEU A 18 3.02 9.51 -2.95
CA LEU A 18 3.13 9.67 -1.51
C LEU A 18 4.13 10.78 -1.16
N ASP A 19 3.67 11.74 -0.35
CA ASP A 19 4.51 12.82 0.15
C ASP A 19 5.55 12.32 1.16
N ASP A 20 5.19 11.34 1.98
CA ASP A 20 6.09 10.75 2.97
C ASP A 20 6.85 9.57 2.38
N SER A 21 8.14 9.77 2.14
CA SER A 21 9.02 8.74 1.57
C SER A 21 9.14 7.47 2.43
N ARG A 22 8.78 7.50 3.72
CA ARG A 22 8.79 6.31 4.59
C ARG A 22 7.77 5.28 4.13
N TYR A 23 6.63 5.74 3.62
CA TYR A 23 5.54 4.90 3.12
C TYR A 23 5.62 4.61 1.62
N ASP A 24 6.55 5.27 0.90
CA ASP A 24 6.64 5.17 -0.55
C ASP A 24 7.47 3.95 -0.98
N PRO A 25 6.81 2.89 -1.49
CA PRO A 25 7.52 1.72 -2.00
C PRO A 25 8.28 1.99 -3.30
N CYS A 26 8.00 3.08 -3.98
CA CYS A 26 8.61 3.48 -5.25
C CYS A 26 9.64 4.61 -5.11
N ARG A 27 9.97 5.01 -3.87
CA ARG A 27 10.99 6.04 -3.59
C ARG A 27 12.33 5.73 -4.23
N ALA A 28 13.17 6.74 -4.37
CA ALA A 28 14.55 6.57 -4.81
C ALA A 28 15.28 5.53 -3.95
N TYR A 29 16.05 4.67 -4.61
CA TYR A 29 16.81 3.56 -3.98
C TYR A 29 15.94 2.49 -3.30
N SER A 30 14.65 2.41 -3.64
CA SER A 30 13.80 1.32 -3.16
C SER A 30 14.31 -0.02 -3.70
N LYS A 31 14.36 -1.03 -2.82
CA LYS A 31 14.64 -2.43 -3.17
C LYS A 31 13.40 -3.21 -3.59
N LEU A 32 12.23 -2.56 -3.61
CA LEU A 32 10.94 -3.21 -3.80
C LEU A 32 10.54 -3.18 -5.28
N GLY A 33 10.79 -4.31 -5.94
CA GLY A 33 10.46 -4.50 -7.34
C GLY A 33 11.59 -4.11 -8.30
N ALA A 34 11.59 -4.73 -9.47
CA ALA A 34 12.50 -4.38 -10.55
C ALA A 34 12.09 -3.03 -11.19
N PRO A 35 13.01 -2.09 -11.44
CA PRO A 35 12.67 -0.85 -12.12
C PRO A 35 12.04 -1.13 -13.49
N ILE A 36 11.01 -0.36 -13.84
CA ILE A 36 10.27 -0.53 -15.10
C ILE A 36 11.20 -0.41 -16.31
N SER A 37 12.18 0.48 -16.24
CA SER A 37 13.21 0.66 -17.26
C SER A 37 14.01 -0.64 -17.53
N SER A 38 14.44 -1.31 -16.48
CA SER A 38 15.17 -2.60 -16.60
C SER A 38 14.28 -3.74 -17.10
N VAL A 39 13.00 -3.75 -16.68
CA VAL A 39 12.00 -4.73 -17.14
C VAL A 39 11.77 -4.58 -18.65
N LYS A 40 11.63 -3.36 -19.13
CA LYS A 40 11.45 -3.03 -20.54
C LYS A 40 12.58 -3.58 -21.40
N GLU A 41 13.81 -3.39 -20.98
CA GLU A 41 14.98 -3.87 -21.72
C GLU A 41 15.08 -5.40 -21.74
N THR A 42 14.75 -6.04 -20.63
CA THR A 42 14.95 -7.48 -20.44
C THR A 42 13.80 -8.32 -21.00
N LEU A 43 12.56 -7.84 -20.89
CA LEU A 43 11.35 -8.62 -21.20
C LEU A 43 10.64 -8.20 -22.49
N VAL A 44 11.23 -7.34 -23.30
CA VAL A 44 10.63 -6.86 -24.56
C VAL A 44 10.21 -8.00 -25.49
N ASN A 45 10.89 -9.13 -25.46
CA ASN A 45 10.59 -10.33 -26.22
C ASN A 45 9.80 -11.38 -25.43
N GLY A 46 9.24 -10.99 -24.27
CA GLY A 46 8.58 -11.90 -23.34
C GLY A 46 9.55 -12.76 -22.52
N SER A 47 9.00 -13.50 -21.59
CA SER A 47 9.75 -14.48 -20.79
C SER A 47 8.96 -15.79 -20.72
N PRO A 48 9.58 -16.93 -21.06
CA PRO A 48 8.88 -18.22 -20.97
C PRO A 48 8.59 -18.67 -19.53
N ILE A 49 9.13 -17.95 -18.54
CA ILE A 49 9.03 -18.31 -17.12
C ILE A 49 8.00 -17.41 -16.41
N LEU A 50 7.84 -16.17 -16.84
CA LEU A 50 6.96 -15.22 -16.17
C LEU A 50 5.55 -15.31 -16.70
N SER A 51 4.59 -15.48 -15.80
CA SER A 51 3.16 -15.53 -16.09
C SER A 51 2.45 -14.23 -15.77
N GLY A 52 3.04 -13.37 -14.96
CA GLY A 52 2.39 -12.13 -14.55
C GLY A 52 3.30 -11.10 -13.92
N LEU A 53 2.71 -9.96 -13.62
CA LEU A 53 3.35 -8.82 -13.00
C LEU A 53 2.63 -8.45 -11.71
N LEU A 54 3.37 -7.83 -10.79
CA LEU A 54 2.82 -7.21 -9.58
C LEU A 54 3.48 -5.84 -9.39
N PHE A 55 2.70 -4.84 -9.03
CA PHE A 55 3.21 -3.58 -8.49
C PHE A 55 2.49 -3.19 -7.21
N HIS A 56 3.12 -2.33 -6.41
CA HIS A 56 2.52 -1.75 -5.21
C HIS A 56 3.18 -0.39 -5.02
N ASN A 57 2.45 0.68 -5.23
CA ASN A 57 2.98 2.04 -5.25
C ASN A 57 2.13 3.05 -4.48
N ASN A 58 1.20 2.56 -3.66
CA ASN A 58 0.34 3.42 -2.86
C ASN A 58 0.20 2.94 -1.41
N CYS A 59 -0.30 3.82 -0.54
CA CYS A 59 -0.57 3.52 0.86
C CYS A 59 -1.74 4.39 1.35
N ASN A 60 -2.84 3.73 1.78
CA ASN A 60 -4.04 4.36 2.33
C ASN A 60 -4.64 5.49 1.47
N SER A 61 -4.62 5.34 0.14
CA SER A 61 -5.20 6.31 -0.78
C SER A 61 -6.67 6.02 -1.07
N PRO A 62 -7.56 7.01 -0.99
CA PRO A 62 -8.93 6.93 -1.50
C PRO A 62 -9.04 7.32 -2.98
N ASP A 63 -7.93 7.71 -3.63
CA ASP A 63 -7.91 8.23 -5.00
C ASP A 63 -7.43 7.18 -6.00
N PHE A 64 -8.37 6.59 -6.73
CA PHE A 64 -8.08 5.63 -7.80
C PHE A 64 -7.54 6.27 -9.09
N GLN A 65 -7.50 7.60 -9.19
CA GLN A 65 -6.82 8.28 -10.30
C GLN A 65 -5.33 7.94 -10.33
N GLU A 66 -4.72 7.77 -9.16
CA GLU A 66 -3.32 7.35 -9.01
C GLU A 66 -3.07 5.94 -9.59
N LEU A 67 -4.01 5.02 -9.36
CA LEU A 67 -3.99 3.70 -9.98
C LEU A 67 -4.08 3.78 -11.50
N LEU A 68 -5.05 4.55 -12.00
CA LEU A 68 -5.25 4.73 -13.45
C LEU A 68 -4.02 5.34 -14.12
N LEU A 69 -3.38 6.33 -13.51
CA LEU A 69 -2.13 6.92 -14.00
C LEU A 69 -0.99 5.88 -14.03
N THR A 70 -0.91 5.03 -13.01
CA THR A 70 0.07 3.95 -12.98
C THR A 70 -0.19 2.95 -14.12
N VAL A 71 -1.42 2.52 -14.33
CA VAL A 71 -1.79 1.61 -15.41
C VAL A 71 -1.48 2.22 -16.78
N LYS A 72 -1.80 3.49 -17.01
CA LYS A 72 -1.47 4.20 -18.25
C LYS A 72 0.05 4.26 -18.50
N LYS A 73 0.84 4.45 -17.45
CA LYS A 73 2.30 4.39 -17.56
C LYS A 73 2.77 2.98 -17.92
N LEU A 74 2.25 1.95 -17.26
CA LEU A 74 2.60 0.56 -17.57
C LEU A 74 2.25 0.19 -19.01
N GLU A 75 1.09 0.61 -19.52
CA GLU A 75 0.73 0.40 -20.94
C GLU A 75 1.74 1.07 -21.88
N SER A 76 2.10 2.31 -21.59
CA SER A 76 3.06 3.07 -22.40
C SER A 76 4.45 2.44 -22.44
N GLU A 77 4.92 1.93 -21.30
CA GLU A 77 6.28 1.45 -21.15
C GLU A 77 6.45 -0.06 -21.39
N LEU A 78 5.44 -0.84 -21.01
CA LEU A 78 5.46 -2.30 -20.96
C LEU A 78 4.33 -2.97 -21.76
N GLY A 79 3.69 -2.28 -22.72
CA GLY A 79 2.54 -2.82 -23.45
C GLY A 79 2.77 -4.23 -24.00
N CYS A 80 3.92 -4.46 -24.66
CA CYS A 80 4.27 -5.80 -25.16
C CYS A 80 4.43 -6.85 -24.04
N VAL A 81 4.88 -6.45 -22.85
CA VAL A 81 5.01 -7.38 -21.71
C VAL A 81 3.64 -7.71 -21.16
N LEU A 82 2.73 -6.72 -21.07
CA LEU A 82 1.33 -6.92 -20.67
C LEU A 82 0.61 -7.88 -21.63
N ASP A 83 0.77 -7.69 -22.93
CA ASP A 83 0.16 -8.54 -23.97
C ASP A 83 0.63 -10.02 -23.90
N ASN A 84 1.80 -10.27 -23.33
CA ASN A 84 2.36 -11.60 -23.16
C ASN A 84 2.21 -12.15 -21.74
N SER A 85 1.55 -11.41 -20.86
CA SER A 85 1.25 -11.83 -19.48
C SER A 85 -0.14 -12.45 -19.37
N ARG A 86 -0.37 -13.26 -18.33
CA ARG A 86 -1.68 -13.86 -18.05
C ARG A 86 -2.43 -13.10 -16.97
N TRP A 87 -1.70 -12.49 -16.04
CA TRP A 87 -2.28 -11.77 -14.93
C TRP A 87 -1.43 -10.59 -14.50
N ILE A 88 -2.09 -9.66 -13.81
CA ILE A 88 -1.45 -8.54 -13.13
C ILE A 88 -2.06 -8.35 -11.74
N ASN A 89 -1.20 -8.12 -10.75
CA ASN A 89 -1.60 -7.76 -9.40
C ASN A 89 -1.30 -6.27 -9.18
N LEU A 90 -2.33 -5.52 -8.87
CA LEU A 90 -2.28 -4.07 -8.68
C LEU A 90 -1.78 -3.67 -7.28
N GLY A 91 -1.44 -4.67 -6.44
CA GLY A 91 -1.06 -4.44 -5.05
C GLY A 91 -2.20 -3.98 -4.17
N GLY A 92 -1.86 -3.34 -3.08
CA GLY A 92 -2.78 -2.78 -2.10
C GLY A 92 -2.55 -1.28 -1.90
N GLY A 93 -3.03 -0.80 -0.76
CA GLY A 93 -2.87 0.60 -0.38
C GLY A 93 -3.99 1.52 -0.87
N TYR A 94 -5.02 0.97 -1.49
CA TYR A 94 -6.24 1.70 -1.88
C TYR A 94 -7.37 1.39 -0.91
N LEU A 95 -8.13 2.44 -0.57
CA LEU A 95 -9.29 2.36 0.31
C LEU A 95 -10.56 2.30 -0.54
N PHE A 96 -11.34 1.23 -0.35
CA PHE A 96 -12.61 1.00 -1.05
C PHE A 96 -13.81 1.41 -0.19
N ASP A 97 -13.57 1.91 1.00
CA ASP A 97 -14.56 2.32 1.99
C ASP A 97 -14.72 3.85 2.01
N GLY A 98 -15.93 4.30 2.22
CA GLY A 98 -16.30 5.71 2.35
C GLY A 98 -17.29 6.19 1.28
N ASP A 99 -18.18 7.08 1.69
CA ASP A 99 -19.29 7.62 0.87
C ASP A 99 -18.78 8.49 -0.32
N SER A 100 -17.51 8.85 -0.34
CA SER A 100 -16.91 9.74 -1.34
C SER A 100 -15.96 9.05 -2.31
N VAL A 101 -15.81 7.72 -2.23
CA VAL A 101 -14.90 6.98 -3.09
C VAL A 101 -15.46 6.90 -4.50
N ASN A 102 -14.76 7.50 -5.45
CA ASN A 102 -15.09 7.39 -6.87
C ASN A 102 -14.34 6.21 -7.50
N LEU A 103 -15.08 5.18 -7.89
CA LEU A 103 -14.54 3.97 -8.52
C LEU A 103 -14.37 4.07 -10.04
N ASP A 104 -14.78 5.16 -10.69
CA ASP A 104 -14.71 5.28 -12.16
C ASP A 104 -13.28 5.04 -12.69
N SER A 105 -12.28 5.60 -12.02
CA SER A 105 -10.88 5.42 -12.39
C SER A 105 -10.38 3.99 -12.13
N PHE A 106 -10.89 3.33 -11.09
CA PHE A 106 -10.62 1.91 -10.84
C PHE A 106 -11.22 1.04 -11.95
N ASP A 107 -12.47 1.28 -12.30
CA ASP A 107 -13.16 0.54 -13.35
C ASP A 107 -12.48 0.74 -14.70
N GLU A 108 -12.06 1.97 -15.05
CA GLU A 108 -11.30 2.26 -16.27
C GLU A 108 -9.99 1.50 -16.30
N ALA A 109 -9.23 1.50 -15.20
CA ALA A 109 -7.96 0.79 -15.08
C ALA A 109 -8.13 -0.72 -15.25
N VAL A 110 -9.09 -1.32 -14.53
CA VAL A 110 -9.39 -2.75 -14.62
C VAL A 110 -9.91 -3.14 -15.98
N TRP A 111 -10.83 -2.33 -16.56
CA TRP A 111 -11.34 -2.56 -17.90
C TRP A 111 -10.24 -2.55 -18.95
N THR A 112 -9.32 -1.60 -18.88
CA THR A 112 -8.18 -1.51 -19.79
C THR A 112 -7.32 -2.78 -19.73
N LEU A 113 -6.93 -3.21 -18.55
CA LEU A 113 -6.10 -4.40 -18.35
C LEU A 113 -6.78 -5.68 -18.83
N LYS A 114 -8.08 -5.83 -18.55
CA LYS A 114 -8.86 -7.02 -18.94
C LYS A 114 -9.23 -7.02 -20.42
N SER A 115 -9.72 -5.90 -20.94
CA SER A 115 -10.29 -5.86 -22.28
C SER A 115 -9.27 -5.66 -23.38
N LYS A 116 -8.18 -4.92 -23.09
CA LYS A 116 -7.14 -4.63 -24.08
C LYS A 116 -6.01 -5.66 -24.04
N HIS A 117 -5.59 -6.08 -22.84
CA HIS A 117 -4.46 -6.99 -22.66
C HIS A 117 -4.87 -8.43 -22.29
N GLY A 118 -6.16 -8.69 -22.03
CA GLY A 118 -6.67 -10.02 -21.69
C GLY A 118 -6.23 -10.53 -20.32
N LEU A 119 -5.80 -9.65 -19.41
CA LEU A 119 -5.22 -10.01 -18.14
C LEU A 119 -6.27 -10.39 -17.08
N GLU A 120 -5.96 -11.39 -16.27
CA GLU A 120 -6.60 -11.54 -14.96
C GLU A 120 -6.05 -10.49 -14.01
N VAL A 121 -6.95 -9.79 -13.29
CA VAL A 121 -6.58 -8.68 -12.40
C VAL A 121 -6.78 -9.08 -10.96
N TYR A 122 -5.73 -8.95 -10.16
CA TYR A 122 -5.70 -9.20 -8.72
C TYR A 122 -5.43 -7.90 -7.94
N ILE A 123 -5.96 -7.81 -6.72
CA ILE A 123 -5.73 -6.71 -5.79
C ILE A 123 -5.45 -7.25 -4.39
N GLU A 124 -4.73 -6.48 -3.56
CA GLU A 124 -4.35 -6.84 -2.19
C GLU A 124 -4.85 -5.79 -1.15
N PRO A 125 -6.16 -5.51 -1.05
CA PRO A 125 -6.68 -4.50 -0.16
C PRO A 125 -6.67 -5.00 1.29
N GLY A 126 -5.67 -4.61 2.08
CA GLY A 126 -5.54 -4.99 3.48
C GLY A 126 -6.40 -4.12 4.40
N SER A 127 -6.05 -2.83 4.50
CA SER A 127 -6.67 -1.88 5.43
C SER A 127 -8.20 -1.78 5.27
N THR A 128 -8.70 -1.81 4.05
CA THR A 128 -10.14 -1.75 3.74
C THR A 128 -10.96 -2.82 4.48
N PHE A 129 -10.41 -4.03 4.67
CA PHE A 129 -11.13 -5.12 5.32
C PHE A 129 -11.03 -5.10 6.85
N VAL A 130 -10.00 -4.47 7.42
CA VAL A 130 -9.70 -4.62 8.84
C VAL A 130 -9.65 -3.29 9.60
N ARG A 131 -9.71 -2.16 8.92
CA ARG A 131 -9.54 -0.83 9.52
C ARG A 131 -10.43 -0.59 10.74
N ASP A 132 -11.69 -1.02 10.67
CA ASP A 132 -12.69 -0.82 11.71
C ASP A 132 -13.05 -2.13 12.42
N ALA A 133 -12.21 -3.16 12.32
CA ALA A 133 -12.51 -4.49 12.84
C ALA A 133 -12.40 -4.59 14.38
N GLY A 134 -11.73 -3.65 15.03
CA GLY A 134 -11.53 -3.70 16.47
C GLY A 134 -10.79 -2.51 17.05
N PHE A 135 -10.57 -2.58 18.36
CA PHE A 135 -9.90 -1.55 19.13
C PHE A 135 -8.81 -2.16 20.00
N LEU A 136 -7.72 -1.44 20.18
CA LEU A 136 -6.75 -1.74 21.23
C LEU A 136 -7.21 -1.05 22.50
N VAL A 137 -7.50 -1.85 23.53
CA VAL A 137 -7.86 -1.35 24.86
C VAL A 137 -6.64 -1.46 25.75
N SER A 138 -6.31 -0.39 26.45
CA SER A 138 -5.18 -0.33 27.38
C SER A 138 -5.60 0.29 28.70
N THR A 139 -4.98 -0.18 29.76
CA THR A 139 -5.21 0.29 31.13
C THR A 139 -4.03 1.13 31.60
N VAL A 140 -4.28 2.26 32.22
CA VAL A 140 -3.25 3.03 32.92
C VAL A 140 -2.92 2.31 34.22
N LEU A 141 -1.68 1.80 34.34
CA LEU A 141 -1.19 1.08 35.49
C LEU A 141 -0.65 2.03 36.58
N ASP A 142 -0.01 3.13 36.13
CA ASP A 142 0.59 4.10 37.04
C ASP A 142 0.70 5.48 36.37
N LEU A 143 0.77 6.52 37.19
CA LEU A 143 1.01 7.90 36.78
C LEU A 143 2.23 8.42 37.53
N ILE A 144 3.27 8.80 36.83
CA ILE A 144 4.51 9.31 37.41
C ILE A 144 4.85 10.69 36.83
N GLU A 145 5.69 11.41 37.54
CA GLU A 145 6.31 12.64 37.06
C GLU A 145 7.82 12.46 36.93
N ASN A 146 8.38 12.79 35.80
CA ASN A 146 9.82 12.78 35.61
C ASN A 146 10.23 13.94 34.67
N GLY A 147 11.25 14.68 35.07
CA GLY A 147 11.78 15.82 34.30
C GLY A 147 10.71 16.91 34.01
N GLY A 148 9.75 17.09 34.91
CA GLY A 148 8.65 18.06 34.77
C GLY A 148 7.57 17.64 33.78
N LYS A 149 7.54 16.36 33.39
CA LYS A 149 6.51 15.79 32.48
C LYS A 149 5.72 14.71 33.19
N ALA A 150 4.40 14.74 33.00
CA ALA A 150 3.51 13.69 33.45
C ALA A 150 3.57 12.50 32.46
N ILE A 151 3.74 11.30 33.00
CA ILE A 151 3.90 10.06 32.23
C ILE A 151 2.86 9.06 32.70
N ALA A 152 2.12 8.46 31.76
CA ALA A 152 1.21 7.35 32.03
C ALA A 152 1.86 6.03 31.63
N ILE A 153 1.96 5.11 32.58
CA ILE A 153 2.43 3.74 32.34
C ILE A 153 1.22 2.88 31.96
N LEU A 154 1.30 2.24 30.80
CA LEU A 154 0.22 1.42 30.28
C LEU A 154 0.56 -0.08 30.35
N ASP A 155 -0.46 -0.93 30.26
CA ASP A 155 -0.32 -2.39 30.09
C ASP A 155 -0.09 -2.81 28.64
N THR A 156 0.11 -1.85 27.75
CA THR A 156 0.51 -2.03 26.35
C THR A 156 1.93 -1.53 26.11
N SER A 157 2.51 -1.92 24.99
CA SER A 157 3.83 -1.47 24.59
C SER A 157 3.87 -1.15 23.09
N VAL A 158 4.95 -0.53 22.65
CA VAL A 158 5.22 -0.26 21.23
C VAL A 158 5.09 -1.50 20.33
N ASN A 159 5.28 -2.70 20.88
CA ASN A 159 5.13 -3.95 20.10
C ASN A 159 3.69 -4.22 19.66
N HIS A 160 2.69 -3.60 20.27
CA HIS A 160 1.29 -3.72 19.86
C HIS A 160 0.92 -2.72 18.75
N LEU A 161 1.65 -1.61 18.65
CA LEU A 161 1.48 -0.55 17.64
C LEU A 161 2.86 -0.01 17.22
N PRO A 162 3.70 -0.83 16.54
CA PRO A 162 5.07 -0.44 16.21
C PRO A 162 5.12 0.77 15.27
N GLU A 163 4.08 1.01 14.48
CA GLU A 163 3.97 2.16 13.59
C GLU A 163 4.00 3.49 14.34
N SER A 164 3.52 3.53 15.57
CA SER A 164 3.59 4.73 16.41
C SER A 164 5.02 5.17 16.69
N PHE A 165 5.94 4.22 16.79
CA PHE A 165 7.36 4.47 17.00
C PHE A 165 8.14 4.64 15.69
N GLU A 166 7.91 3.75 14.74
CA GLU A 166 8.67 3.71 13.48
C GLU A 166 8.36 4.89 12.58
N TYR A 167 7.10 5.35 12.58
CA TYR A 167 6.63 6.39 11.66
C TYR A 167 6.18 7.67 12.36
N ASP A 168 6.30 7.74 13.70
CA ASP A 168 5.76 8.85 14.49
C ASP A 168 4.25 9.03 14.28
N TRP A 169 3.55 7.89 14.09
CA TRP A 169 2.12 7.88 13.86
C TRP A 169 1.36 7.89 15.19
N ARG A 170 0.35 8.74 15.27
CA ARG A 170 -0.54 8.80 16.43
C ARG A 170 -1.84 8.07 16.13
N PRO A 171 -2.18 7.00 16.88
CA PRO A 171 -3.44 6.29 16.69
C PRO A 171 -4.64 7.19 17.07
N ASP A 172 -5.76 6.99 16.38
CA ASP A 172 -7.02 7.64 16.74
C ASP A 172 -7.53 7.10 18.07
N MET A 173 -7.93 8.00 18.94
CA MET A 173 -8.46 7.68 20.27
C MET A 173 -9.98 7.82 20.25
N LEU A 174 -10.73 6.75 20.61
CA LEU A 174 -12.18 6.79 20.69
C LEU A 174 -12.73 7.88 21.61
N THR A 175 -11.93 8.21 22.64
CA THR A 175 -12.30 9.17 23.68
C THR A 175 -11.40 10.41 23.63
N ASP A 176 -10.85 10.73 22.45
CA ASP A 176 -9.99 11.91 22.32
C ASP A 176 -10.80 13.18 22.56
N ILE A 177 -10.72 13.66 23.79
CA ILE A 177 -11.30 14.93 24.20
C ILE A 177 -10.27 16.00 23.79
N LYS A 178 -10.46 16.60 22.61
CA LYS A 178 -9.60 17.65 22.04
C LYS A 178 -9.28 18.82 23.01
N GLN A 179 -9.92 18.86 24.16
CA GLN A 179 -9.72 19.85 25.24
C GLN A 179 -9.50 19.15 26.58
N GLY A 180 -8.75 18.07 26.61
CA GLY A 180 -8.34 17.42 27.85
C GLY A 180 -7.62 18.40 28.80
N ARG A 181 -7.92 18.32 30.08
CA ARG A 181 -7.34 19.18 31.14
C ARG A 181 -5.89 18.86 31.41
N TYR A 182 -5.43 17.67 31.04
CA TYR A 182 -4.09 17.14 31.32
C TYR A 182 -3.51 16.49 30.07
N SER A 183 -2.21 16.57 29.92
CA SER A 183 -1.42 15.92 28.86
C SER A 183 -0.41 14.99 29.49
N TYR A 184 -0.32 13.77 28.96
CA TYR A 184 0.63 12.76 29.42
C TYR A 184 1.49 12.28 28.25
N ILE A 185 2.71 11.86 28.55
CA ILE A 185 3.49 10.98 27.69
C ILE A 185 3.03 9.55 27.98
N ILE A 186 2.87 8.74 26.96
CA ILE A 186 2.54 7.31 27.03
C ILE A 186 3.61 6.51 26.31
#